data_98f28e813c91f4c225821de656327af7
#
_entry.id   98f28e813c91f4c225821de656327af7
#
_cell.length_a   1.000
_cell.length_b   1.000
_cell.length_c   1.000
_cell.angle_alpha   90.00
_cell.angle_beta   90.00
_cell.angle_gamma   90.00
#
_symmetry.space_group_name_H-M   'P 1'
#
loop_
_entity.id
_entity.type
_entity.pdbx_description
1 polymer ?
#
loop_
_entity_poly.entity_id
_entity_poly.type
_entity_poly.pdbx_seq_one_letter_code
_entity_poly.pdbx_strand_id
1 'polypeptide(L)'
;MKIIFGGVRGTSSIAQTEYMRYGGETTSVLVEGQAGERIILDAGTGIRALGRRLIQAGVEEVLLLLSHYHLDHVVGWPSFPLLYRKGVTVRVASSHKDGVEAEQILSQLMNQPFWPVQMDSVQARLQFESTPDQYGHLAIRSCPVHHPGGCAAYRVDEPASGTSVVFATDIEWSQSTESEKKAFIQLCKEPTPCGWLLFDGQYSRATYPSYIGWGHSCWEDAVAVARVCETKKLRIIHHAPDQKDHQLERIRRRVMAAHSGADLALDGLEVDL
;
A
#
# COMPACT_ATOMS: atom_id res chain seq x y z
N MET A 1 9.28 -5.70 -13.49
CA MET A 1 8.65 -4.87 -12.43
C MET A 1 9.44 -5.03 -11.13
N LYS A 2 9.53 -3.98 -10.30
CA LYS A 2 10.16 -4.01 -8.97
C LYS A 2 9.21 -3.42 -7.92
N ILE A 3 9.21 -3.95 -6.71
CA ILE A 3 8.47 -3.41 -5.56
C ILE A 3 9.47 -2.91 -4.52
N ILE A 4 9.24 -1.71 -3.98
CA ILE A 4 10.04 -1.12 -2.91
C ILE A 4 9.09 -0.71 -1.78
N PHE A 5 9.34 -1.23 -0.58
CA PHE A 5 8.53 -0.93 0.60
C PHE A 5 9.09 0.30 1.32
N GLY A 6 8.39 1.42 1.25
CA GLY A 6 8.75 2.64 1.98
C GLY A 6 8.32 2.59 3.44
N GLY A 7 7.18 1.94 3.71
CA GLY A 7 6.61 1.73 5.03
C GLY A 7 5.64 0.57 5.04
N VAL A 8 5.62 -0.19 6.13
CA VAL A 8 4.81 -1.40 6.31
C VAL A 8 4.07 -1.47 7.64
N ARG A 9 4.15 -0.43 8.47
CA ARG A 9 3.37 -0.33 9.72
C ARG A 9 1.96 0.13 9.46
N GLY A 10 1.04 -0.39 10.26
CA GLY A 10 -0.34 0.11 10.34
C GLY A 10 -0.54 1.10 11.48
N THR A 11 -1.61 1.87 11.38
CA THR A 11 -2.17 2.75 12.41
C THR A 11 -1.26 3.94 12.79
N SER A 12 0.01 3.73 13.11
CA SER A 12 0.92 4.82 13.48
C SER A 12 2.40 4.45 13.29
N SER A 13 3.21 5.46 13.00
CA SER A 13 4.67 5.29 12.91
C SER A 13 5.30 5.13 14.28
N ILE A 14 6.40 4.35 14.35
CA ILE A 14 7.14 4.07 15.57
C ILE A 14 8.65 4.26 15.34
N ALA A 15 9.29 5.01 16.23
CA ALA A 15 10.73 5.30 16.18
C ALA A 15 11.45 4.76 17.43
N GLN A 16 11.31 3.46 17.71
CA GLN A 16 11.97 2.79 18.86
C GLN A 16 12.80 1.61 18.37
N THR A 17 13.93 1.38 19.02
CA THR A 17 14.94 0.39 18.59
C THR A 17 14.39 -1.02 18.37
N GLU A 18 13.44 -1.44 19.22
CA GLU A 18 12.85 -2.80 19.16
C GLU A 18 11.90 -3.04 17.96
N TYR A 19 11.68 -2.02 17.13
CA TYR A 19 10.81 -2.08 15.95
C TYR A 19 11.56 -1.89 14.64
N MET A 20 12.84 -1.48 14.71
CA MET A 20 13.58 -0.99 13.54
C MET A 20 14.01 -2.07 12.55
N ARG A 21 13.99 -3.34 12.93
CA ARG A 21 14.30 -4.43 11.99
C ARG A 21 13.23 -4.57 10.91
N TYR A 22 11.96 -4.46 11.29
CA TYR A 22 10.84 -4.47 10.34
C TYR A 22 10.48 -3.06 9.86
N GLY A 23 10.94 -2.05 10.57
CA GLY A 23 10.68 -0.65 10.28
C GLY A 23 9.52 -0.07 11.08
N GLY A 24 9.43 1.24 11.10
CA GLY A 24 8.43 1.99 11.84
C GLY A 24 7.63 2.98 11.00
N GLU A 25 7.85 3.01 9.69
CA GLU A 25 7.13 3.89 8.78
C GLU A 25 5.76 3.30 8.41
N THR A 26 4.73 4.16 8.31
CA THR A 26 3.40 3.72 7.90
C THR A 26 3.32 3.50 6.39
N THR A 27 2.27 2.81 5.96
CA THR A 27 2.12 2.16 4.67
C THR A 27 2.39 3.09 3.47
N SER A 28 3.40 2.73 2.69
CA SER A 28 3.67 3.29 1.37
C SER A 28 4.55 2.34 0.57
N VAL A 29 4.14 1.98 -0.64
CA VAL A 29 4.85 1.02 -1.48
C VAL A 29 5.04 1.60 -2.88
N LEU A 30 6.26 1.52 -3.43
CA LEU A 30 6.56 1.93 -4.80
C LEU A 30 6.61 0.71 -5.71
N VAL A 31 5.90 0.77 -6.81
CA VAL A 31 5.97 -0.17 -7.93
C VAL A 31 6.69 0.53 -9.09
N GLU A 32 7.81 -0.04 -9.53
CA GLU A 32 8.59 0.44 -10.66
C GLU A 32 8.40 -0.49 -11.86
N GLY A 33 7.83 0.02 -12.95
CA GLY A 33 7.75 -0.68 -14.24
C GLY A 33 9.08 -0.68 -14.98
N GLN A 34 9.27 -1.64 -15.88
CA GLN A 34 10.51 -1.78 -16.69
C GLN A 34 10.70 -0.62 -17.67
N ALA A 35 9.63 -0.01 -18.16
CA ALA A 35 9.70 1.14 -19.06
C ALA A 35 9.84 2.49 -18.32
N GLY A 36 9.99 2.46 -17.00
CA GLY A 36 10.23 3.65 -16.21
C GLY A 36 9.00 4.21 -15.48
N GLU A 37 7.89 3.50 -15.51
CA GLU A 37 6.68 3.88 -14.76
C GLU A 37 6.94 3.82 -13.25
N ARG A 38 6.32 4.74 -12.52
CA ARG A 38 6.42 4.86 -11.07
C ARG A 38 5.04 5.02 -10.47
N ILE A 39 4.56 3.99 -9.76
CA ILE A 39 3.30 4.01 -9.03
C ILE A 39 3.61 3.89 -7.54
N ILE A 40 3.16 4.86 -6.75
CA ILE A 40 3.17 4.77 -5.28
C ILE A 40 1.78 4.32 -4.83
N LEU A 41 1.73 3.34 -3.94
CA LEU A 41 0.53 2.84 -3.29
C LEU A 41 0.55 3.35 -1.84
N ASP A 42 -0.37 4.23 -1.52
CA ASP A 42 -0.53 4.99 -0.29
C ASP A 42 0.59 5.98 0.07
N ALA A 43 0.21 6.99 0.84
CA ALA A 43 1.03 8.13 1.25
C ALA A 43 1.25 8.18 2.77
N GLY A 44 1.47 7.03 3.41
CA GLY A 44 1.93 6.97 4.80
C GLY A 44 3.32 7.59 4.96
N THR A 45 3.86 7.57 6.17
CA THR A 45 5.16 8.22 6.44
C THR A 45 6.30 7.67 5.59
N GLY A 46 6.19 6.40 5.14
CA GLY A 46 7.15 5.76 4.23
C GLY A 46 7.33 6.45 2.88
N ILE A 47 6.35 7.24 2.42
CA ILE A 47 6.42 7.98 1.15
C ILE A 47 7.62 8.93 1.10
N ARG A 48 8.08 9.41 2.27
CA ARG A 48 9.21 10.33 2.34
C ARG A 48 10.52 9.68 1.86
N ALA A 49 10.75 8.43 2.21
CA ALA A 49 11.92 7.69 1.75
C ALA A 49 11.84 7.40 0.24
N LEU A 50 10.65 6.99 -0.23
CA LEU A 50 10.39 6.76 -1.66
C LEU A 50 10.57 8.04 -2.47
N GLY A 51 10.07 9.18 -2.00
CA GLY A 51 10.23 10.47 -2.68
C GLY A 51 11.69 10.90 -2.83
N ARG A 52 12.55 10.68 -1.81
CA ARG A 52 13.99 10.92 -1.93
C ARG A 52 14.65 10.04 -3.00
N ARG A 53 14.27 8.76 -3.05
CA ARG A 53 14.74 7.83 -4.08
C ARG A 53 14.34 8.31 -5.48
N LEU A 54 13.09 8.70 -5.68
CA LEU A 54 12.57 9.17 -6.96
C LEU A 54 13.28 10.47 -7.43
N ILE A 55 13.58 11.38 -6.51
CA ILE A 55 14.39 12.58 -6.81
C ILE A 55 15.79 12.20 -7.27
N GLN A 56 16.45 11.26 -6.57
CA GLN A 56 17.80 10.80 -6.96
C GLN A 56 17.80 10.10 -8.33
N ALA A 57 16.70 9.43 -8.68
CA ALA A 57 16.51 8.80 -9.98
C ALA A 57 16.08 9.80 -11.09
N GLY A 58 15.89 11.08 -10.78
CA GLY A 58 15.50 12.09 -11.76
C GLY A 58 14.08 11.91 -12.31
N VAL A 59 13.17 11.35 -11.51
CA VAL A 59 11.79 11.07 -11.93
C VAL A 59 11.03 12.37 -12.11
N GLU A 60 10.36 12.53 -13.26
CA GLU A 60 9.58 13.72 -13.62
C GLU A 60 8.08 13.51 -13.46
N GLU A 61 7.60 12.26 -13.42
CA GLU A 61 6.19 11.94 -13.18
C GLU A 61 6.05 10.71 -12.28
N VAL A 62 5.06 10.75 -11.39
CA VAL A 62 4.65 9.63 -10.53
C VAL A 62 3.14 9.59 -10.40
N LEU A 63 2.57 8.39 -10.39
CA LEU A 63 1.17 8.15 -10.05
C LEU A 63 1.08 7.68 -8.58
N LEU A 64 0.34 8.41 -7.75
CA LEU A 64 -0.03 8.02 -6.40
C LEU A 64 -1.45 7.44 -6.42
N LEU A 65 -1.59 6.17 -6.02
CA LEU A 65 -2.88 5.51 -5.81
C LEU A 65 -3.15 5.39 -4.33
N LEU A 66 -4.24 5.99 -3.87
CA LEU A 66 -4.67 5.92 -2.47
C LEU A 66 -5.72 4.83 -2.30
N SER A 67 -5.46 3.90 -1.39
CA SER A 67 -6.42 2.85 -1.03
C SER A 67 -7.61 3.44 -0.28
N HIS A 68 -7.36 4.33 0.67
CA HIS A 68 -8.34 5.07 1.46
C HIS A 68 -7.67 6.26 2.18
N TYR A 69 -8.38 6.92 3.11
CA TYR A 69 -7.94 8.18 3.70
C TYR A 69 -7.74 8.14 5.23
N HIS A 70 -7.57 6.97 5.84
CA HIS A 70 -7.12 6.92 7.23
C HIS A 70 -5.74 7.57 7.36
N LEU A 71 -5.48 8.15 8.52
CA LEU A 71 -4.35 9.06 8.69
C LEU A 71 -3.00 8.41 8.36
N ASP A 72 -2.81 7.15 8.73
CA ASP A 72 -1.57 6.41 8.47
C ASP A 72 -1.31 6.11 6.99
N HIS A 73 -2.31 6.30 6.11
CA HIS A 73 -2.18 6.18 4.65
C HIS A 73 -2.02 7.51 3.93
N VAL A 74 -2.17 8.64 4.63
CA VAL A 74 -2.10 9.99 4.01
C VAL A 74 -1.21 10.97 4.77
N VAL A 75 -0.83 10.69 6.02
CA VAL A 75 -0.06 11.61 6.87
C VAL A 75 1.31 11.98 6.31
N GLY A 76 1.87 11.14 5.45
CA GLY A 76 3.14 11.41 4.77
C GLY A 76 3.03 12.40 3.61
N TRP A 77 1.82 12.66 3.11
CA TRP A 77 1.59 13.54 1.95
C TRP A 77 2.25 14.91 2.09
N PRO A 78 2.03 15.68 3.17
CA PRO A 78 2.64 17.00 3.31
C PRO A 78 4.18 16.98 3.32
N SER A 79 4.78 15.85 3.69
CA SER A 79 6.24 15.66 3.74
C SER A 79 6.81 14.97 2.50
N PHE A 80 5.98 14.69 1.47
CA PHE A 80 6.41 14.02 0.24
C PHE A 80 7.37 14.93 -0.55
N PRO A 81 8.65 14.55 -0.71
CA PRO A 81 9.66 15.45 -1.25
C PRO A 81 9.40 15.90 -2.69
N LEU A 82 8.69 15.11 -3.49
CA LEU A 82 8.38 15.48 -4.89
C LEU A 82 7.43 16.68 -4.98
N LEU A 83 6.59 16.95 -3.98
CA LEU A 83 5.71 18.12 -3.95
C LEU A 83 6.50 19.43 -4.06
N TYR A 84 7.73 19.44 -3.55
CA TYR A 84 8.60 20.61 -3.48
C TYR A 84 9.64 20.68 -4.62
N ARG A 85 9.40 19.91 -5.69
CA ARG A 85 10.31 19.86 -6.87
C ARG A 85 9.65 20.46 -8.09
N LYS A 86 10.28 21.49 -8.64
CA LYS A 86 9.87 22.09 -9.92
C LYS A 86 10.11 21.10 -11.06
N GLY A 87 9.17 21.06 -12.01
CA GLY A 87 9.25 20.20 -13.18
C GLY A 87 8.78 18.76 -12.96
N VAL A 88 8.27 18.44 -11.76
CA VAL A 88 7.67 17.14 -11.45
C VAL A 88 6.16 17.23 -11.56
N THR A 89 5.53 16.20 -12.11
CA THR A 89 4.08 15.97 -12.08
C THR A 89 3.77 14.85 -11.08
N VAL A 90 2.87 15.13 -10.14
CA VAL A 90 2.31 14.13 -9.23
C VAL A 90 0.85 13.95 -9.58
N ARG A 91 0.53 12.80 -10.16
CA ARG A 91 -0.86 12.39 -10.43
C ARG A 91 -1.37 11.65 -9.21
N VAL A 92 -2.57 11.98 -8.76
CA VAL A 92 -3.19 11.38 -7.57
C VAL A 92 -4.55 10.82 -7.96
N ALA A 93 -4.78 9.56 -7.64
CA ALA A 93 -6.04 8.89 -7.90
C ALA A 93 -6.46 7.97 -6.74
N SER A 94 -7.75 7.70 -6.63
CA SER A 94 -8.31 6.75 -5.68
C SER A 94 -9.52 6.06 -6.29
N SER A 95 -9.62 4.75 -6.14
CA SER A 95 -10.82 3.98 -6.51
C SER A 95 -11.90 4.00 -5.43
N HIS A 96 -11.57 4.47 -4.23
CA HIS A 96 -12.51 4.62 -3.13
C HIS A 96 -13.26 5.98 -3.21
N LYS A 97 -12.57 7.03 -3.68
CA LYS A 97 -13.10 8.38 -3.83
C LYS A 97 -12.71 8.93 -5.20
N ASP A 98 -13.49 9.87 -5.71
CA ASP A 98 -13.11 10.56 -6.94
C ASP A 98 -11.95 11.56 -6.75
N GLY A 99 -11.42 12.08 -7.85
CA GLY A 99 -10.27 12.99 -7.79
C GLY A 99 -10.56 14.29 -7.03
N VAL A 100 -11.81 14.79 -7.06
CA VAL A 100 -12.21 16.02 -6.35
C VAL A 100 -12.19 15.79 -4.83
N GLU A 101 -12.74 14.69 -4.36
CA GLU A 101 -12.69 14.35 -2.92
C GLU A 101 -11.26 14.09 -2.45
N ALA A 102 -10.41 13.44 -3.27
CA ALA A 102 -9.00 13.23 -2.98
C ALA A 102 -8.26 14.57 -2.78
N GLU A 103 -8.48 15.53 -3.67
CA GLU A 103 -7.90 16.86 -3.58
C GLU A 103 -8.33 17.58 -2.30
N GLN A 104 -9.63 17.56 -1.99
CA GLN A 104 -10.18 18.19 -0.79
C GLN A 104 -9.59 17.60 0.50
N ILE A 105 -9.50 16.28 0.60
CA ILE A 105 -8.98 15.59 1.78
C ILE A 105 -7.48 15.89 1.97
N LEU A 106 -6.68 15.75 0.90
CA LEU A 106 -5.25 15.97 0.98
C LEU A 106 -4.90 17.44 1.23
N SER A 107 -5.70 18.39 0.71
CA SER A 107 -5.49 19.81 1.00
C SER A 107 -5.72 20.16 2.46
N GLN A 108 -6.65 19.47 3.15
CA GLN A 108 -6.87 19.68 4.58
C GLN A 108 -5.61 19.35 5.41
N LEU A 109 -4.83 18.35 5.03
CA LEU A 109 -3.58 18.02 5.72
C LEU A 109 -2.49 19.07 5.49
N MET A 110 -2.61 19.88 4.43
CA MET A 110 -1.67 20.95 4.09
C MET A 110 -2.19 22.35 4.43
N ASN A 111 -3.25 22.45 5.21
CA ASN A 111 -3.78 23.72 5.70
C ASN A 111 -3.31 24.00 7.13
N GLN A 112 -3.26 25.29 7.48
CA GLN A 112 -3.07 25.68 8.87
C GLN A 112 -4.26 25.21 9.74
N PRO A 113 -4.01 24.78 10.99
CA PRO A 113 -2.72 24.86 11.69
C PRO A 113 -1.80 23.64 11.49
N PHE A 114 -2.15 22.67 10.65
CA PHE A 114 -1.46 21.38 10.54
C PHE A 114 -0.16 21.46 9.74
N TRP A 115 -0.12 22.28 8.69
CA TRP A 115 1.04 22.39 7.82
C TRP A 115 1.29 23.84 7.36
N PRO A 116 2.57 24.30 7.32
CA PRO A 116 2.87 25.69 6.99
C PRO A 116 2.79 26.03 5.50
N VAL A 117 2.89 25.03 4.62
CA VAL A 117 2.85 25.18 3.15
C VAL A 117 1.51 24.67 2.64
N GLN A 118 0.74 25.55 2.01
CA GLN A 118 -0.54 25.17 1.42
C GLN A 118 -0.32 24.36 0.12
N MET A 119 -1.27 23.52 -0.23
CA MET A 119 -1.16 22.63 -1.38
C MET A 119 -1.05 23.37 -2.72
N ASP A 120 -1.68 24.54 -2.85
CA ASP A 120 -1.57 25.43 -4.03
C ASP A 120 -0.20 26.10 -4.18
N SER A 121 0.62 26.09 -3.12
CA SER A 121 1.94 26.70 -3.08
C SER A 121 3.09 25.71 -3.35
N VAL A 122 2.79 24.43 -3.59
CA VAL A 122 3.83 23.44 -3.91
C VAL A 122 4.39 23.67 -5.31
N GLN A 123 5.62 23.17 -5.56
CA GLN A 123 6.31 23.41 -6.83
C GLN A 123 5.99 22.36 -7.90
N ALA A 124 5.56 21.17 -7.48
CA ALA A 124 5.12 20.13 -8.39
C ALA A 124 3.78 20.49 -9.03
N ARG A 125 3.56 20.00 -10.24
CA ARG A 125 2.24 20.02 -10.87
C ARG A 125 1.40 18.89 -10.28
N LEU A 126 0.30 19.21 -9.61
CA LEU A 126 -0.65 18.23 -9.09
C LEU A 126 -1.78 17.99 -10.10
N GLN A 127 -2.16 16.73 -10.26
CA GLN A 127 -3.30 16.30 -11.09
C GLN A 127 -4.11 15.29 -10.30
N PHE A 128 -5.36 15.64 -9.99
CA PHE A 128 -6.30 14.75 -9.31
C PHE A 128 -7.26 14.17 -10.34
N GLU A 129 -7.40 12.85 -10.34
CA GLU A 129 -8.13 12.13 -11.37
C GLU A 129 -8.79 10.85 -10.84
N SER A 130 -9.69 10.27 -11.61
CA SER A 130 -10.16 8.91 -11.36
C SER A 130 -9.01 7.92 -11.59
N THR A 131 -9.05 6.77 -10.89
CA THR A 131 -8.04 5.72 -11.12
C THR A 131 -8.00 5.32 -12.59
N PRO A 132 -6.88 5.49 -13.27
CA PRO A 132 -6.75 5.10 -14.67
C PRO A 132 -6.67 3.57 -14.80
N ASP A 133 -7.22 3.03 -15.89
CA ASP A 133 -7.07 1.61 -16.22
C ASP A 133 -5.65 1.25 -16.67
N GLN A 134 -4.86 2.28 -17.03
CA GLN A 134 -3.49 2.12 -17.53
C GLN A 134 -2.62 3.33 -17.14
N TYR A 135 -1.36 3.06 -16.78
CA TYR A 135 -0.32 4.07 -16.57
C TYR A 135 0.97 3.62 -17.28
N GLY A 136 1.33 4.30 -18.36
CA GLY A 136 2.37 3.82 -19.27
C GLY A 136 2.01 2.44 -19.84
N HIS A 137 2.85 1.45 -19.61
CA HIS A 137 2.64 0.06 -20.03
C HIS A 137 2.04 -0.82 -18.91
N LEU A 138 1.76 -0.25 -17.76
CA LEU A 138 1.17 -0.95 -16.62
C LEU A 138 -0.35 -0.87 -16.69
N ALA A 139 -1.03 -2.01 -16.60
CA ALA A 139 -2.49 -2.06 -16.46
C ALA A 139 -2.85 -2.02 -14.96
N ILE A 140 -3.89 -1.25 -14.63
CA ILE A 140 -4.35 -1.04 -13.26
C ILE A 140 -5.80 -1.49 -13.15
N ARG A 141 -6.09 -2.27 -12.11
CA ARG A 141 -7.46 -2.65 -11.75
C ARG A 141 -7.63 -2.54 -10.25
N SER A 142 -8.86 -2.39 -9.80
CA SER A 142 -9.18 -2.27 -8.39
C SER A 142 -10.50 -2.95 -8.05
N CYS A 143 -10.70 -3.25 -6.78
CA CYS A 143 -12.00 -3.59 -6.24
C CYS A 143 -12.14 -3.01 -4.82
N PRO A 144 -13.38 -2.72 -4.38
CA PRO A 144 -13.61 -2.36 -2.99
C PRO A 144 -13.34 -3.57 -2.07
N VAL A 145 -12.86 -3.28 -0.87
CA VAL A 145 -12.64 -4.27 0.20
C VAL A 145 -13.30 -3.83 1.49
N HIS A 146 -13.58 -4.78 2.37
CA HIS A 146 -14.26 -4.53 3.63
C HIS A 146 -13.36 -3.82 4.63
N HIS A 147 -13.64 -2.55 4.88
CA HIS A 147 -12.92 -1.71 5.84
C HIS A 147 -13.83 -0.55 6.30
N PRO A 148 -13.80 -0.12 7.58
CA PRO A 148 -14.56 1.03 8.05
C PRO A 148 -14.22 2.30 7.26
N GLY A 149 -15.24 2.98 6.74
CA GLY A 149 -15.06 4.15 5.86
C GLY A 149 -14.80 3.80 4.39
N GLY A 150 -14.59 2.52 4.06
CA GLY A 150 -14.29 2.01 2.72
C GLY A 150 -12.80 2.02 2.40
N CYS A 151 -12.37 1.05 1.60
CA CYS A 151 -11.00 0.91 1.11
C CYS A 151 -11.02 0.21 -0.25
N ALA A 152 -9.97 0.41 -1.06
CA ALA A 152 -9.79 -0.25 -2.35
C ALA A 152 -8.49 -1.06 -2.38
N ALA A 153 -8.57 -2.30 -2.86
CA ALA A 153 -7.40 -3.04 -3.27
C ALA A 153 -7.05 -2.71 -4.72
N TYR A 154 -5.76 -2.69 -5.03
CA TYR A 154 -5.23 -2.43 -6.37
C TYR A 154 -4.48 -3.63 -6.93
N ARG A 155 -4.64 -3.88 -8.20
CA ARG A 155 -3.79 -4.79 -8.98
C ARG A 155 -3.07 -4.01 -10.06
N VAL A 156 -1.75 -4.20 -10.13
CA VAL A 156 -0.89 -3.66 -11.18
C VAL A 156 -0.28 -4.83 -11.95
N ASP A 157 -0.55 -4.89 -13.25
CA ASP A 157 0.00 -5.87 -14.17
C ASP A 157 1.00 -5.20 -15.12
N GLU A 158 2.11 -5.88 -15.40
CA GLU A 158 3.06 -5.53 -16.47
C GLU A 158 2.97 -6.61 -17.57
N PRO A 159 2.14 -6.40 -18.61
CA PRO A 159 1.87 -7.44 -19.61
C PRO A 159 3.12 -7.94 -20.34
N ALA A 160 4.11 -7.05 -20.57
CA ALA A 160 5.33 -7.38 -21.28
C ALA A 160 6.18 -8.44 -20.58
N SER A 161 6.21 -8.45 -19.25
CA SER A 161 6.94 -9.43 -18.42
C SER A 161 6.06 -10.53 -17.87
N GLY A 162 4.73 -10.38 -17.95
CA GLY A 162 3.76 -11.26 -17.30
C GLY A 162 3.79 -11.19 -15.76
N THR A 163 4.40 -10.15 -15.21
CA THR A 163 4.44 -9.94 -13.76
C THR A 163 3.24 -9.15 -13.27
N SER A 164 2.84 -9.39 -12.03
CA SER A 164 1.71 -8.70 -11.43
C SER A 164 1.82 -8.64 -9.92
N VAL A 165 1.30 -7.56 -9.32
CA VAL A 165 1.17 -7.39 -7.88
C VAL A 165 -0.23 -6.95 -7.51
N VAL A 166 -0.77 -7.51 -6.44
CA VAL A 166 -1.99 -7.04 -5.77
C VAL A 166 -1.60 -6.43 -4.43
N PHE A 167 -2.05 -5.20 -4.20
CA PHE A 167 -1.91 -4.48 -2.94
C PHE A 167 -3.28 -4.41 -2.25
N ALA A 168 -3.38 -5.03 -1.09
CA ALA A 168 -4.59 -5.13 -0.29
C ALA A 168 -4.24 -4.86 1.19
N THR A 169 -4.04 -3.60 1.50
CA THR A 169 -3.97 -3.12 2.87
C THR A 169 -5.38 -2.95 3.43
N ASP A 170 -5.53 -2.90 4.75
CA ASP A 170 -6.78 -2.50 5.41
C ASP A 170 -8.01 -3.25 4.88
N ILE A 171 -7.95 -4.56 4.99
CA ILE A 171 -9.02 -5.48 4.64
C ILE A 171 -9.36 -6.38 5.82
N GLU A 172 -10.60 -6.36 6.28
CA GLU A 172 -11.10 -7.29 7.29
C GLU A 172 -11.73 -8.51 6.64
N TRP A 173 -10.89 -9.46 6.24
CA TRP A 173 -11.30 -10.63 5.46
C TRP A 173 -12.41 -11.45 6.12
N SER A 174 -12.35 -11.63 7.44
CA SER A 174 -13.34 -12.43 8.18
C SER A 174 -14.72 -11.79 8.21
N GLN A 175 -14.82 -10.45 8.10
CA GLN A 175 -16.07 -9.70 8.06
C GLN A 175 -16.53 -9.39 6.63
N SER A 176 -15.68 -9.63 5.62
CA SER A 176 -16.02 -9.42 4.22
C SER A 176 -17.20 -10.31 3.81
N THR A 177 -18.14 -9.72 3.08
CA THR A 177 -19.26 -10.46 2.48
C THR A 177 -18.77 -11.42 1.39
N GLU A 178 -19.56 -12.39 1.04
CA GLU A 178 -19.22 -13.33 -0.05
C GLU A 178 -19.04 -12.62 -1.40
N SER A 179 -19.77 -11.52 -1.63
CA SER A 179 -19.62 -10.70 -2.84
C SER A 179 -18.26 -9.99 -2.86
N GLU A 180 -17.84 -9.38 -1.74
CA GLU A 180 -16.54 -8.73 -1.61
C GLU A 180 -15.39 -9.74 -1.76
N LYS A 181 -15.49 -10.89 -1.10
CA LYS A 181 -14.51 -11.98 -1.25
C LYS A 181 -14.39 -12.45 -2.69
N LYS A 182 -15.54 -12.64 -3.37
CA LYS A 182 -15.55 -13.06 -4.79
C LYS A 182 -14.88 -12.01 -5.68
N ALA A 183 -15.19 -10.72 -5.50
CA ALA A 183 -14.59 -9.63 -6.27
C ALA A 183 -13.07 -9.56 -6.03
N PHE A 184 -12.63 -9.69 -4.79
CA PHE A 184 -11.21 -9.71 -4.45
C PHE A 184 -10.47 -10.92 -5.05
N ILE A 185 -11.04 -12.13 -4.94
CA ILE A 185 -10.46 -13.34 -5.54
C ILE A 185 -10.37 -13.17 -7.05
N GLN A 186 -11.40 -12.61 -7.69
CA GLN A 186 -11.38 -12.31 -9.12
C GLN A 186 -10.27 -11.32 -9.47
N LEU A 187 -10.11 -10.24 -8.72
CA LEU A 187 -9.01 -9.29 -8.90
C LEU A 187 -7.65 -10.01 -8.82
N CYS A 188 -7.47 -10.92 -7.88
CA CYS A 188 -6.22 -11.67 -7.74
C CYS A 188 -5.98 -12.69 -8.88
N LYS A 189 -7.03 -13.31 -9.42
CA LYS A 189 -6.92 -14.45 -10.35
C LYS A 189 -7.01 -14.07 -11.82
N GLU A 190 -7.55 -12.93 -12.17
CA GLU A 190 -7.76 -12.53 -13.57
C GLU A 190 -6.80 -11.44 -14.03
N PRO A 191 -6.25 -11.51 -15.26
CA PRO A 191 -6.41 -12.56 -16.26
C PRO A 191 -5.63 -13.86 -15.94
N THR A 192 -4.70 -13.79 -15.02
CA THR A 192 -3.93 -14.92 -14.48
C THR A 192 -3.72 -14.70 -12.98
N PRO A 193 -3.47 -15.76 -12.18
CA PRO A 193 -3.12 -15.57 -10.77
C PRO A 193 -1.98 -14.59 -10.59
N CYS A 194 -2.15 -13.62 -9.67
CA CYS A 194 -1.15 -12.60 -9.43
C CYS A 194 0.16 -13.21 -8.93
N GLY A 195 1.28 -12.70 -9.42
CA GLY A 195 2.61 -13.15 -9.00
C GLY A 195 2.88 -12.86 -7.54
N TRP A 196 2.47 -11.66 -7.09
CA TRP A 196 2.67 -11.16 -5.74
C TRP A 196 1.38 -10.63 -5.12
N LEU A 197 1.15 -10.99 -3.86
CA LEU A 197 0.08 -10.46 -3.03
C LEU A 197 0.70 -9.76 -1.82
N LEU A 198 0.45 -8.46 -1.68
CA LEU A 198 0.74 -7.67 -0.50
C LEU A 198 -0.57 -7.57 0.28
N PHE A 199 -0.64 -8.18 1.46
CA PHE A 199 -1.91 -8.33 2.18
C PHE A 199 -1.79 -7.94 3.65
N ASP A 200 -2.83 -7.31 4.17
CA ASP A 200 -2.99 -7.00 5.59
C ASP A 200 -2.84 -8.24 6.46
N GLY A 201 -2.08 -8.11 7.50
CA GLY A 201 -1.90 -9.17 8.49
C GLY A 201 -1.61 -8.61 9.88
N GLN A 202 -2.33 -7.54 10.24
CA GLN A 202 -2.10 -6.78 11.46
C GLN A 202 -2.23 -7.63 12.71
N TYR A 203 -3.15 -8.59 12.71
CA TYR A 203 -3.45 -9.43 13.86
C TYR A 203 -3.04 -10.89 13.67
N SER A 204 -3.19 -11.67 14.73
CA SER A 204 -3.27 -13.14 14.72
C SER A 204 -4.67 -13.57 15.10
N ARG A 205 -5.05 -14.81 14.78
CA ARG A 205 -6.36 -15.36 15.23
C ARG A 205 -6.52 -15.33 16.74
N ALA A 206 -5.43 -15.37 17.51
CA ALA A 206 -5.48 -15.29 18.95
C ALA A 206 -5.82 -13.89 19.48
N THR A 207 -5.40 -12.84 18.77
CA THR A 207 -5.62 -11.44 19.17
C THR A 207 -6.84 -10.80 18.52
N TYR A 208 -7.19 -11.22 17.31
CA TYR A 208 -8.25 -10.66 16.49
C TYR A 208 -9.62 -10.52 17.18
N PRO A 209 -10.08 -11.45 18.05
CA PRO A 209 -11.40 -11.28 18.70
C PRO A 209 -11.60 -9.96 19.44
N SER A 210 -10.52 -9.32 19.88
CA SER A 210 -10.55 -7.98 20.52
C SER A 210 -10.63 -6.82 19.53
N TYR A 211 -10.51 -7.09 18.24
CA TYR A 211 -10.39 -6.09 17.17
C TYR A 211 -11.36 -6.31 16.00
N ILE A 212 -12.41 -7.12 16.21
CA ILE A 212 -13.48 -7.32 15.21
C ILE A 212 -14.12 -5.96 14.89
N GLY A 213 -14.25 -5.64 13.60
CA GLY A 213 -14.81 -4.37 13.13
C GLY A 213 -13.78 -3.23 13.05
N TRP A 214 -12.50 -3.51 13.30
CA TRP A 214 -11.43 -2.51 13.15
C TRP A 214 -10.87 -2.44 11.72
N GLY A 215 -11.31 -3.35 10.83
CA GLY A 215 -10.98 -3.29 9.41
C GLY A 215 -9.71 -4.03 9.01
N HIS A 216 -9.18 -4.94 9.84
CA HIS A 216 -7.91 -5.63 9.58
C HIS A 216 -8.01 -7.14 9.69
N SER A 217 -7.10 -7.83 8.98
CA SER A 217 -7.02 -9.28 8.92
C SER A 217 -6.00 -9.89 9.88
N CYS A 218 -6.14 -11.21 10.05
CA CYS A 218 -5.09 -12.02 10.65
C CYS A 218 -4.06 -12.44 9.60
N TRP A 219 -2.79 -12.61 10.00
CA TRP A 219 -1.80 -13.18 9.11
C TRP A 219 -2.17 -14.60 8.63
N GLU A 220 -2.94 -15.36 9.42
CA GLU A 220 -3.47 -16.68 9.03
C GLU A 220 -4.48 -16.56 7.89
N ASP A 221 -5.27 -15.49 7.86
CA ASP A 221 -6.22 -15.23 6.77
C ASP A 221 -5.46 -14.82 5.51
N ALA A 222 -4.42 -14.00 5.62
CA ALA A 222 -3.54 -13.65 4.51
C ALA A 222 -2.97 -14.90 3.82
N VAL A 223 -2.50 -15.89 4.59
CA VAL A 223 -2.01 -17.17 4.07
C VAL A 223 -3.13 -17.97 3.40
N ALA A 224 -4.32 -18.02 3.98
CA ALA A 224 -5.47 -18.73 3.41
C ALA A 224 -5.90 -18.09 2.08
N VAL A 225 -5.98 -16.76 2.04
CA VAL A 225 -6.31 -15.98 0.83
C VAL A 225 -5.29 -16.21 -0.27
N ALA A 226 -3.99 -16.16 0.03
CA ALA A 226 -2.93 -16.42 -0.94
C ALA A 226 -3.07 -17.79 -1.61
N ARG A 227 -3.47 -18.83 -0.85
CA ARG A 227 -3.74 -20.17 -1.39
C ARG A 227 -4.95 -20.20 -2.31
N VAL A 228 -6.07 -19.57 -1.89
CA VAL A 228 -7.29 -19.49 -2.70
C VAL A 228 -7.05 -18.73 -4.00
N CYS A 229 -6.26 -17.66 -3.93
CA CYS A 229 -5.88 -16.84 -5.08
C CYS A 229 -4.76 -17.45 -5.93
N GLU A 230 -4.20 -18.59 -5.52
CA GLU A 230 -3.09 -19.29 -6.22
C GLU A 230 -1.85 -18.40 -6.37
N THR A 231 -1.66 -17.47 -5.45
CA THR A 231 -0.55 -16.53 -5.48
C THR A 231 0.77 -17.21 -5.13
N LYS A 232 1.80 -16.98 -5.95
CA LYS A 232 3.12 -17.59 -5.73
C LYS A 232 3.87 -16.97 -4.56
N LYS A 233 3.72 -15.66 -4.38
CA LYS A 233 4.44 -14.86 -3.37
C LYS A 233 3.46 -14.03 -2.56
N LEU A 234 3.57 -14.13 -1.23
CA LEU A 234 2.84 -13.32 -0.27
C LEU A 234 3.80 -12.46 0.54
N ARG A 235 3.49 -11.19 0.68
CA ARG A 235 4.10 -10.32 1.70
C ARG A 235 3.02 -9.80 2.62
N ILE A 236 3.14 -10.11 3.89
CA ILE A 236 2.28 -9.55 4.92
C ILE A 236 2.78 -8.15 5.23
N ILE A 237 1.88 -7.20 5.14
CA ILE A 237 2.07 -5.76 5.41
C ILE A 237 1.15 -5.31 6.54
N HIS A 238 1.19 -4.05 6.87
CA HIS A 238 0.33 -3.41 7.86
C HIS A 238 0.51 -4.01 9.26
N HIS A 239 1.78 -4.15 9.68
CA HIS A 239 2.10 -4.70 11.00
C HIS A 239 1.57 -3.82 12.13
N ALA A 240 0.95 -4.43 13.16
CA ALA A 240 0.43 -3.69 14.29
C ALA A 240 1.51 -2.81 14.96
N PRO A 241 1.17 -1.57 15.36
CA PRO A 241 2.13 -0.64 15.92
C PRO A 241 2.82 -1.19 17.17
N ASP A 242 2.13 -1.98 17.98
CA ASP A 242 2.68 -2.53 19.22
C ASP A 242 3.48 -3.83 19.03
N GLN A 243 3.59 -4.37 17.81
CA GLN A 243 4.34 -5.58 17.53
C GLN A 243 5.84 -5.27 17.39
N LYS A 244 6.62 -5.67 18.38
CA LYS A 244 8.08 -5.57 18.37
C LYS A 244 8.71 -6.57 17.40
N ASP A 245 9.94 -6.33 16.99
CA ASP A 245 10.69 -7.17 16.04
C ASP A 245 10.73 -8.64 16.42
N HIS A 246 10.93 -8.96 17.70
CA HIS A 246 10.97 -10.35 18.16
C HIS A 246 9.60 -11.06 18.06
N GLN A 247 8.49 -10.31 18.12
CA GLN A 247 7.14 -10.84 17.93
C GLN A 247 6.87 -11.08 16.45
N LEU A 248 7.21 -10.11 15.59
CA LEU A 248 7.13 -10.25 14.14
C LEU A 248 8.00 -11.41 13.63
N GLU A 249 9.20 -11.60 14.18
CA GLU A 249 10.06 -12.74 13.82
C GLU A 249 9.41 -14.10 14.16
N ARG A 250 8.66 -14.18 15.26
CA ARG A 250 7.89 -15.40 15.59
C ARG A 250 6.75 -15.63 14.60
N ILE A 251 6.03 -14.56 14.22
CA ILE A 251 4.98 -14.61 13.19
C ILE A 251 5.59 -15.03 11.86
N ARG A 252 6.70 -14.42 11.45
CA ARG A 252 7.43 -14.72 10.22
C ARG A 252 7.72 -16.21 10.05
N ARG A 253 8.28 -16.85 11.09
CA ARG A 253 8.58 -18.29 11.07
C ARG A 253 7.33 -19.15 10.84
N ARG A 254 6.20 -18.78 11.44
CA ARG A 254 4.91 -19.46 11.26
C ARG A 254 4.35 -19.24 9.85
N VAL A 255 4.42 -18.02 9.34
CA VAL A 255 4.00 -17.66 7.99
C VAL A 255 4.79 -18.46 6.94
N MET A 256 6.11 -18.47 7.04
CA MET A 256 6.99 -19.22 6.12
C MET A 256 6.76 -20.74 6.20
N ALA A 257 6.49 -21.27 7.38
CA ALA A 257 6.14 -22.69 7.55
C ALA A 257 4.77 -23.03 6.94
N ALA A 258 3.83 -22.07 6.96
CA ALA A 258 2.49 -22.26 6.41
C ALA A 258 2.41 -22.12 4.88
N HIS A 259 3.31 -21.33 4.27
CA HIS A 259 3.31 -21.10 2.81
C HIS A 259 4.74 -20.75 2.36
N SER A 260 5.33 -21.58 1.50
CA SER A 260 6.74 -21.47 1.07
C SER A 260 7.10 -20.17 0.33
N GLY A 261 6.12 -19.50 -0.26
CA GLY A 261 6.28 -18.19 -0.92
C GLY A 261 5.98 -16.99 -0.05
N ALA A 262 5.56 -17.21 1.20
CA ALA A 262 5.13 -16.14 2.10
C ALA A 262 6.27 -15.65 3.01
N ASP A 263 6.28 -14.36 3.26
CA ASP A 263 7.15 -13.69 4.24
C ASP A 263 6.50 -12.40 4.73
N LEU A 264 7.07 -11.76 5.73
CA LEU A 264 6.70 -10.43 6.17
C LEU A 264 7.46 -9.38 5.36
N ALA A 265 6.82 -8.26 5.05
CA ALA A 265 7.50 -7.10 4.49
C ALA A 265 8.23 -6.32 5.60
N LEU A 266 9.20 -5.51 5.19
CA LEU A 266 9.93 -4.59 6.08
C LEU A 266 10.27 -3.30 5.33
N ASP A 267 10.47 -2.22 6.06
CA ASP A 267 10.86 -0.93 5.49
C ASP A 267 12.19 -1.05 4.73
N GLY A 268 12.24 -0.49 3.54
CA GLY A 268 13.42 -0.53 2.68
C GLY A 268 13.63 -1.83 1.91
N LEU A 269 12.75 -2.85 2.07
CA LEU A 269 12.81 -4.07 1.27
C LEU A 269 12.58 -3.75 -0.21
N GLU A 270 13.46 -4.27 -1.06
CA GLU A 270 13.31 -4.24 -2.52
C GLU A 270 13.18 -5.68 -3.05
N VAL A 271 12.24 -5.89 -3.95
CA VAL A 271 12.04 -7.20 -4.60
C VAL A 271 11.83 -7.01 -6.11
N ASP A 272 12.54 -7.76 -6.90
CA ASP A 272 12.33 -7.89 -8.35
C ASP A 272 11.28 -8.99 -8.61
N LEU A 273 10.31 -8.70 -9.52
CA LEU A 273 9.20 -9.58 -9.86
C LEU A 273 9.51 -10.39 -11.13
#